data_3e2f4ec22a47fffdd2d4aa89b0db132c
#
_entry.id   3e2f4ec22a47fffdd2d4aa89b0db132c
#
_cell.length_a   1.000
_cell.length_b   1.000
_cell.length_c   1.000
_cell.angle_alpha   90.00
_cell.angle_beta   90.00
_cell.angle_gamma   90.00
#
_symmetry.space_group_name_H-M   'P 1'
#
loop_
_entity.id
_entity.type
_entity.pdbx_description
1 polymer ?
#
loop_
_entity_poly.entity_id
_entity_poly.type
_entity_poly.pdbx_seq_one_letter_code
_entity_poly.pdbx_strand_id
1 'polypeptide(L)'
;MTHRRDFLKHGAALAALVSTSRDASAFTRLVAPVPPPPETIPEPSEIKALLADALNAAKMAGAGYADARIGRQRQNFVFTREQQIQNVVDTDTMGCGVRVLVNGTWGFAASRTLTRDGVAAAAKQAVAIAKANRVAQGAPVELLPVQGVGDQRWKGAFSIDPWSISVEEKAQLLLKANAEALKVPGVKYIFSGLFFVKEERNFASTDGSVITQEIVRSWPLMQITAISPDFTDFQNRGNVVAPAGRGWEYVLKSDLVGNAEKWGEDAAAKLKAKPVEVGRYDLVLHPSNLWLTIHESIGHPTELDRAMGYEANYAGTSFLAPPDKMLGKFRYGPDFMNIQGDRIQEGGLSTIGYDDDGVKPETFHIVKNGMFNDYQTTREQAKWLEWWYKQQGKPTRSHGCSHSQGWGDVAFQRMPNVSLLPGDRDLGWDDLIASTDNGIAIIGDGSFSIDQQRFNAQFGGQVFYEIKNGKIAGMLKDVAYQMRTPDFWNAMTMIGGQKSYELGGAYFDGKGQPGQVNAVSHGAVPAKFKQINVINTGRKA
;
A
#
# COMPACT_ATOMS: atom_id res chain seq x y z
N MET A 1 20.05 -24.35 27.57
CA MET A 1 20.39 -24.14 26.14
C MET A 1 19.18 -24.11 25.22
N THR A 2 17.98 -23.97 25.73
CA THR A 2 16.69 -23.91 24.98
C THR A 2 16.34 -22.50 24.45
N HIS A 3 16.82 -21.43 25.08
CA HIS A 3 16.44 -20.06 24.73
C HIS A 3 16.96 -19.50 23.39
N ARG A 4 18.07 -20.03 22.85
CA ARG A 4 18.64 -19.54 21.58
C ARG A 4 17.89 -20.04 20.33
N ARG A 5 17.36 -21.26 20.39
CA ARG A 5 16.53 -21.83 19.32
C ARG A 5 15.15 -21.17 19.24
N ASP A 6 14.59 -20.82 20.40
CA ASP A 6 13.28 -20.17 20.47
C ASP A 6 13.38 -18.71 20.02
N PHE A 7 14.46 -18.01 20.36
CA PHE A 7 14.75 -16.66 19.84
C PHE A 7 14.89 -16.63 18.31
N LEU A 8 15.55 -17.60 17.72
CA LEU A 8 15.70 -17.70 16.24
C LEU A 8 14.37 -18.08 15.55
N LYS A 9 13.50 -18.85 16.19
CA LYS A 9 12.15 -19.15 15.68
C LYS A 9 11.20 -17.96 15.77
N HIS A 10 11.31 -17.16 16.82
CA HIS A 10 10.54 -15.92 16.96
C HIS A 10 11.01 -14.83 15.98
N GLY A 11 12.31 -14.75 15.72
CA GLY A 11 12.88 -13.88 14.68
C GLY A 11 12.42 -14.21 13.27
N ALA A 12 12.21 -15.50 12.95
CA ALA A 12 11.76 -15.93 11.62
C ALA A 12 10.28 -15.58 11.35
N ALA A 13 9.40 -15.62 12.34
CA ALA A 13 8.00 -15.20 12.19
C ALA A 13 7.86 -13.67 12.05
N LEU A 14 8.65 -12.91 12.81
CA LEU A 14 8.77 -11.46 12.63
C LEU A 14 9.42 -11.10 11.28
N ALA A 15 10.44 -11.85 10.85
CA ALA A 15 11.09 -11.68 9.56
C ALA A 15 10.16 -12.00 8.38
N ALA A 16 9.21 -12.92 8.51
CA ALA A 16 8.20 -13.20 7.49
C ALA A 16 7.19 -12.05 7.35
N LEU A 17 6.84 -11.36 8.44
CA LEU A 17 6.04 -10.12 8.40
C LEU A 17 6.83 -8.95 7.80
N VAL A 18 8.13 -8.88 8.09
CA VAL A 18 9.06 -7.87 7.56
C VAL A 18 9.41 -8.13 6.10
N SER A 19 9.35 -9.38 5.61
CA SER A 19 9.64 -9.72 4.22
C SER A 19 8.55 -9.26 3.23
N THR A 20 7.36 -8.92 3.70
CA THR A 20 6.32 -8.27 2.88
C THR A 20 6.49 -6.74 2.81
N SER A 21 7.24 -6.14 3.75
CA SER A 21 7.68 -4.75 3.67
C SER A 21 9.18 -4.71 3.40
N ARG A 22 9.62 -4.10 2.32
CA ARG A 22 11.04 -3.91 2.01
C ARG A 22 11.79 -3.05 3.03
N ASP A 23 11.09 -2.47 3.97
CA ASP A 23 11.65 -1.51 4.92
C ASP A 23 11.47 -1.96 6.36
N ALA A 24 12.44 -2.77 6.84
CA ALA A 24 12.53 -3.10 8.26
C ALA A 24 12.60 -1.84 9.14
N SER A 25 13.11 -0.72 8.61
CA SER A 25 13.17 0.56 9.31
C SER A 25 11.78 1.18 9.48
N ALA A 26 10.90 1.02 8.48
CA ALA A 26 9.52 1.48 8.55
C ALA A 26 8.72 0.69 9.58
N PHE A 27 8.89 -0.64 9.62
CA PHE A 27 8.26 -1.48 10.65
C PHE A 27 8.80 -1.15 12.06
N THR A 28 10.10 -0.95 12.19
CA THR A 28 10.72 -0.53 13.45
C THR A 28 10.17 0.81 13.93
N ARG A 29 9.89 1.76 13.04
CA ARG A 29 9.24 3.03 13.37
C ARG A 29 7.80 2.85 13.85
N LEU A 30 7.04 1.89 13.29
CA LEU A 30 5.67 1.60 13.71
C LEU A 30 5.58 1.05 15.14
N VAL A 31 6.59 0.30 15.57
CA VAL A 31 6.65 -0.31 16.92
C VAL A 31 7.62 0.40 17.86
N ALA A 32 8.33 1.44 17.39
CA ALA A 32 9.18 2.26 18.26
C ALA A 32 8.33 2.98 19.33
N PRO A 33 8.86 3.24 20.52
CA PRO A 33 8.15 4.02 21.53
C PRO A 33 7.76 5.38 20.97
N VAL A 34 6.48 5.57 20.73
CA VAL A 34 5.93 6.84 20.26
C VAL A 34 5.55 7.65 21.49
N PRO A 35 5.98 8.90 21.58
CA PRO A 35 5.61 9.74 22.69
C PRO A 35 4.07 9.91 22.76
N PRO A 36 3.45 9.88 23.94
CA PRO A 36 2.00 10.02 24.07
C PRO A 36 1.50 11.36 23.53
N PRO A 37 0.21 11.47 23.19
CA PRO A 37 -0.41 12.75 22.83
C PRO A 37 -0.32 13.74 24.00
N PRO A 38 -0.62 15.02 23.79
CA PRO A 38 -0.76 15.98 24.88
C PRO A 38 -1.84 15.51 25.89
N GLU A 39 -1.69 15.86 27.15
CA GLU A 39 -2.65 15.48 28.20
C GLU A 39 -4.08 15.91 27.89
N THR A 40 -4.22 17.05 27.22
CA THR A 40 -5.51 17.56 26.73
C THR A 40 -5.47 17.65 25.23
N ILE A 41 -6.41 16.97 24.56
CA ILE A 41 -6.57 17.07 23.11
C ILE A 41 -7.31 18.36 22.80
N PRO A 42 -6.73 19.25 21.94
CA PRO A 42 -7.38 20.51 21.62
C PRO A 42 -8.73 20.32 20.92
N GLU A 43 -9.68 21.18 21.21
CA GLU A 43 -10.98 21.20 20.54
C GLU A 43 -10.84 21.57 19.04
N PRO A 44 -11.76 21.17 18.16
CA PRO A 44 -11.67 21.46 16.73
C PRO A 44 -11.52 22.94 16.38
N SER A 45 -12.13 23.84 17.16
CA SER A 45 -11.97 25.29 17.00
C SER A 45 -10.57 25.77 17.37
N GLU A 46 -9.98 25.20 18.42
CA GLU A 46 -8.63 25.49 18.84
C GLU A 46 -7.59 24.96 17.84
N ILE A 47 -7.80 23.75 17.30
CA ILE A 47 -6.95 23.20 16.21
C ILE A 47 -6.93 24.16 15.01
N LYS A 48 -8.09 24.71 14.59
CA LYS A 48 -8.14 25.68 13.49
C LYS A 48 -7.40 26.98 13.82
N ALA A 49 -7.52 27.48 15.06
CA ALA A 49 -6.79 28.66 15.51
C ALA A 49 -5.26 28.42 15.49
N LEU A 50 -4.79 27.26 15.99
CA LEU A 50 -3.38 26.89 15.97
C LEU A 50 -2.82 26.75 14.55
N LEU A 51 -3.59 26.18 13.62
CA LEU A 51 -3.21 26.13 12.20
C LEU A 51 -3.06 27.54 11.61
N ALA A 52 -4.00 28.46 11.89
CA ALA A 52 -3.92 29.85 11.45
C ALA A 52 -2.70 30.57 12.05
N ASP A 53 -2.41 30.37 13.33
CA ASP A 53 -1.23 30.93 14.00
C ASP A 53 0.10 30.42 13.37
N ALA A 54 0.17 29.13 13.02
CA ALA A 54 1.33 28.55 12.33
C ALA A 54 1.54 29.19 10.94
N LEU A 55 0.46 29.33 10.14
CA LEU A 55 0.53 29.95 8.81
C LEU A 55 0.91 31.44 8.89
N ASN A 56 0.34 32.19 9.83
CA ASN A 56 0.69 33.58 10.07
C ASN A 56 2.15 33.75 10.46
N ALA A 57 2.66 32.90 11.38
CA ALA A 57 4.06 32.91 11.79
C ALA A 57 5.01 32.59 10.63
N ALA A 58 4.67 31.62 9.77
CA ALA A 58 5.43 31.29 8.57
C ALA A 58 5.49 32.47 7.58
N LYS A 59 4.34 33.11 7.32
CA LYS A 59 4.24 34.27 6.43
C LYS A 59 5.06 35.45 6.96
N MET A 60 4.95 35.79 8.23
CA MET A 60 5.73 36.86 8.87
C MET A 60 7.23 36.58 8.86
N ALA A 61 7.66 35.31 8.89
CA ALA A 61 9.06 34.90 8.80
C ALA A 61 9.61 34.91 7.35
N GLY A 62 8.74 35.11 6.33
CA GLY A 62 9.09 35.29 4.93
C GLY A 62 8.80 34.07 4.03
N ALA A 63 7.87 33.18 4.39
CA ALA A 63 7.42 32.13 3.51
C ALA A 63 6.53 32.70 2.39
N GLY A 64 6.79 32.30 1.13
CA GLY A 64 5.94 32.57 -0.02
C GLY A 64 4.73 31.65 -0.08
N TYR A 65 4.88 30.42 0.38
CA TYR A 65 3.84 29.43 0.59
C TYR A 65 4.06 28.73 1.93
N ALA A 66 2.98 28.38 2.61
CA ALA A 66 3.04 27.54 3.80
C ALA A 66 1.80 26.64 3.89
N ASP A 67 2.01 25.44 4.38
CA ASP A 67 0.96 24.58 4.91
C ASP A 67 1.32 24.10 6.33
N ALA A 68 0.27 23.85 7.12
CA ALA A 68 0.38 23.32 8.45
C ALA A 68 -0.58 22.15 8.65
N ARG A 69 -0.14 21.13 9.34
CA ARG A 69 -0.91 19.92 9.63
C ARG A 69 -0.87 19.62 11.12
N ILE A 70 -2.03 19.57 11.75
CA ILE A 70 -2.18 19.03 13.10
C ILE A 70 -2.83 17.68 12.95
N GLY A 71 -2.09 16.62 13.25
CA GLY A 71 -2.52 15.24 13.09
C GLY A 71 -2.49 14.47 14.39
N ARG A 72 -3.48 13.60 14.58
CA ARG A 72 -3.49 12.55 15.59
C ARG A 72 -3.48 11.22 14.89
N GLN A 73 -2.57 10.33 15.30
CA GLN A 73 -2.47 8.98 14.77
C GLN A 73 -2.55 7.99 15.90
N ARG A 74 -3.51 7.07 15.78
CA ARG A 74 -3.71 5.96 16.70
C ARG A 74 -3.46 4.64 15.99
N GLN A 75 -2.78 3.72 16.67
CA GLN A 75 -2.54 2.36 16.19
C GLN A 75 -2.95 1.38 17.29
N ASN A 76 -3.70 0.36 16.91
CA ASN A 76 -4.05 -0.73 17.80
C ASN A 76 -3.80 -2.05 17.06
N PHE A 77 -2.80 -2.81 17.49
CA PHE A 77 -2.43 -4.09 16.91
C PHE A 77 -2.54 -5.17 17.96
N VAL A 78 -3.22 -6.26 17.64
CA VAL A 78 -3.39 -7.42 18.52
C VAL A 78 -2.85 -8.63 17.79
N PHE A 79 -1.91 -9.34 18.41
CA PHE A 79 -1.26 -10.51 17.82
C PHE A 79 -1.48 -11.73 18.68
N THR A 80 -1.80 -12.85 18.01
CA THR A 80 -1.90 -14.16 18.66
C THR A 80 -1.07 -15.19 17.90
N ARG A 81 -0.69 -16.22 18.61
CA ARG A 81 0.00 -17.37 18.06
C ARG A 81 -0.59 -18.64 18.69
N GLU A 82 -1.04 -19.57 17.86
CA GLU A 82 -1.81 -20.75 18.28
C GLU A 82 -2.93 -20.31 19.24
N GLN A 83 -2.85 -20.68 20.50
CA GLN A 83 -3.86 -20.38 21.54
C GLN A 83 -3.39 -19.33 22.57
N GLN A 84 -2.41 -18.50 22.21
CA GLN A 84 -1.82 -17.51 23.11
C GLN A 84 -1.79 -16.11 22.50
N ILE A 85 -2.09 -15.10 23.30
CA ILE A 85 -1.84 -13.71 22.96
C ILE A 85 -0.33 -13.48 23.00
N GLN A 86 0.23 -12.96 21.92
CA GLN A 86 1.66 -12.69 21.81
C GLN A 86 2.02 -11.25 22.18
N ASN A 87 1.24 -10.31 21.66
CA ASN A 87 1.50 -8.89 21.88
C ASN A 87 0.26 -8.06 21.61
N VAL A 88 0.20 -6.91 22.28
CA VAL A 88 -0.76 -5.84 22.03
C VAL A 88 0.02 -4.54 21.92
N VAL A 89 -0.17 -3.83 20.81
CA VAL A 89 0.36 -2.48 20.62
C VAL A 89 -0.83 -1.53 20.63
N ASP A 90 -0.79 -0.52 21.48
CA ASP A 90 -1.75 0.58 21.47
C ASP A 90 -0.98 1.88 21.61
N THR A 91 -0.95 2.66 20.53
CA THR A 91 -0.23 3.92 20.48
C THR A 91 -1.15 5.05 20.07
N ASP A 92 -0.90 6.21 20.62
CA ASP A 92 -1.60 7.45 20.30
C ASP A 92 -0.57 8.58 20.27
N THR A 93 -0.55 9.34 19.19
CA THR A 93 0.39 10.47 19.02
C THR A 93 -0.30 11.64 18.35
N MET A 94 0.05 12.86 18.76
CA MET A 94 -0.49 14.09 18.19
C MET A 94 0.58 15.18 18.14
N GLY A 95 0.54 16.03 17.11
CA GLY A 95 1.44 17.17 16.95
C GLY A 95 1.15 17.99 15.72
N CYS A 96 1.99 18.98 15.48
CA CYS A 96 1.92 19.89 14.34
C CYS A 96 3.16 19.79 13.48
N GLY A 97 3.00 19.64 12.17
CA GLY A 97 4.05 19.80 11.15
C GLY A 97 3.77 21.05 10.32
N VAL A 98 4.80 21.82 10.04
CA VAL A 98 4.72 23.02 9.19
C VAL A 98 5.70 22.87 8.04
N ARG A 99 5.20 22.98 6.80
CA ARG A 99 5.99 22.96 5.58
C ARG A 99 5.91 24.34 4.92
N VAL A 100 7.03 24.87 4.47
CA VAL A 100 7.12 26.20 3.87
C VAL A 100 7.94 26.18 2.59
N LEU A 101 7.60 27.06 1.65
CA LEU A 101 8.40 27.34 0.47
C LEU A 101 8.93 28.79 0.54
N VAL A 102 10.25 28.95 0.56
CA VAL A 102 10.92 30.24 0.59
C VAL A 102 11.81 30.38 -0.63
N ASN A 103 11.46 31.28 -1.56
CA ASN A 103 12.20 31.47 -2.82
C ASN A 103 12.47 30.14 -3.58
N GLY A 104 11.46 29.29 -3.66
CA GLY A 104 11.57 27.99 -4.33
C GLY A 104 12.30 26.90 -3.54
N THR A 105 12.55 27.07 -2.24
CA THR A 105 13.24 26.09 -1.40
C THR A 105 12.32 25.60 -0.28
N TRP A 106 12.18 24.29 -0.16
CA TRP A 106 11.40 23.66 0.90
C TRP A 106 12.11 23.69 2.26
N GLY A 107 11.31 23.95 3.30
CA GLY A 107 11.69 23.71 4.69
C GLY A 107 10.54 23.08 5.46
N PHE A 108 10.87 22.27 6.43
CA PHE A 108 9.92 21.57 7.29
C PHE A 108 10.40 21.54 8.73
N ALA A 109 9.48 21.75 9.66
CA ALA A 109 9.71 21.53 11.08
C ALA A 109 8.41 21.06 11.75
N ALA A 110 8.55 20.32 12.84
CA ALA A 110 7.42 19.77 13.57
C ALA A 110 7.54 20.03 15.07
N SER A 111 6.40 20.09 15.76
CA SER A 111 6.31 20.29 17.21
C SER A 111 5.21 19.43 17.81
N ARG A 112 5.48 18.87 18.98
CA ARG A 112 4.48 18.22 19.84
C ARG A 112 3.72 19.21 20.72
N THR A 113 4.26 20.43 20.88
CA THR A 113 3.70 21.47 21.73
C THR A 113 2.58 22.17 20.96
N LEU A 114 1.34 21.76 21.20
CA LEU A 114 0.14 22.30 20.56
C LEU A 114 -0.34 23.55 21.32
N THR A 115 0.50 24.56 21.36
CA THR A 115 0.20 25.92 21.85
C THR A 115 0.53 26.91 20.74
N ARG A 116 -0.02 28.13 20.84
CA ARG A 116 0.26 29.22 19.91
C ARG A 116 1.77 29.43 19.69
N ASP A 117 2.53 29.49 20.79
CA ASP A 117 3.99 29.69 20.73
C ASP A 117 4.71 28.48 20.13
N GLY A 118 4.25 27.24 20.45
CA GLY A 118 4.84 26.01 19.96
C GLY A 118 4.70 25.85 18.44
N VAL A 119 3.50 26.11 17.89
CA VAL A 119 3.28 26.03 16.44
C VAL A 119 3.96 27.18 15.70
N ALA A 120 4.00 28.38 16.30
CA ALA A 120 4.73 29.52 15.73
C ALA A 120 6.25 29.30 15.72
N ALA A 121 6.81 28.65 16.74
CA ALA A 121 8.21 28.29 16.77
C ALA A 121 8.55 27.27 15.68
N ALA A 122 7.73 26.24 15.48
CA ALA A 122 7.89 25.28 14.38
C ALA A 122 7.84 25.98 13.01
N ALA A 123 6.91 26.91 12.79
CA ALA A 123 6.81 27.66 11.55
C ALA A 123 8.07 28.49 11.25
N LYS A 124 8.57 29.22 12.25
CA LYS A 124 9.82 29.99 12.13
C LYS A 124 11.03 29.09 11.85
N GLN A 125 11.11 27.95 12.51
CA GLN A 125 12.17 26.95 12.29
C GLN A 125 12.09 26.39 10.86
N ALA A 126 10.91 26.05 10.34
CA ALA A 126 10.73 25.61 8.97
C ALA A 126 11.26 26.64 7.97
N VAL A 127 10.97 27.94 8.18
CA VAL A 127 11.47 29.02 7.33
C VAL A 127 13.01 29.15 7.42
N ALA A 128 13.59 28.99 8.61
CA ALA A 128 15.05 29.01 8.78
C ALA A 128 15.71 27.83 8.04
N ILE A 129 15.12 26.64 8.11
CA ILE A 129 15.56 25.45 7.38
C ILE A 129 15.46 25.67 5.86
N ALA A 130 14.35 26.22 5.36
CA ALA A 130 14.21 26.56 3.93
C ALA A 130 15.31 27.49 3.44
N LYS A 131 15.63 28.54 4.21
CA LYS A 131 16.70 29.48 3.88
C LYS A 131 18.09 28.81 3.88
N ALA A 132 18.34 27.90 4.82
CA ALA A 132 19.59 27.15 4.90
C ALA A 132 19.73 26.13 3.76
N ASN A 133 18.64 25.44 3.40
CA ASN A 133 18.65 24.43 2.34
C ASN A 133 18.92 24.99 0.94
N ARG A 134 18.78 26.30 0.75
CA ARG A 134 19.00 26.95 -0.55
C ARG A 134 20.38 26.67 -1.13
N VAL A 135 21.40 26.49 -0.31
CA VAL A 135 22.77 26.20 -0.77
C VAL A 135 22.92 24.82 -1.43
N ALA A 136 22.02 23.89 -1.10
CA ALA A 136 22.02 22.52 -1.64
C ALA A 136 21.01 22.32 -2.78
N GLN A 137 20.20 23.33 -3.09
CA GLN A 137 19.13 23.20 -4.08
C GLN A 137 19.61 23.57 -5.48
N GLY A 138 19.32 22.72 -6.47
CA GLY A 138 19.59 22.97 -7.88
C GLY A 138 18.61 23.99 -8.48
N ALA A 139 17.47 23.51 -8.96
CA ALA A 139 16.40 24.37 -9.51
C ALA A 139 15.38 24.78 -8.43
N PRO A 140 14.84 26.00 -8.48
CA PRO A 140 13.74 26.39 -7.60
C PRO A 140 12.49 25.52 -7.81
N VAL A 141 11.83 25.16 -6.72
CA VAL A 141 10.53 24.49 -6.76
C VAL A 141 9.46 25.48 -7.17
N GLU A 142 8.62 25.09 -8.11
CA GLU A 142 7.41 25.78 -8.50
C GLU A 142 6.19 24.90 -8.21
N LEU A 143 5.25 25.42 -7.42
CA LEU A 143 3.98 24.74 -7.16
C LEU A 143 2.95 25.09 -8.23
N LEU A 144 2.24 24.08 -8.73
CA LEU A 144 1.05 24.32 -9.52
C LEU A 144 0.04 25.10 -8.66
N PRO A 145 -0.48 26.27 -9.11
CA PRO A 145 -1.50 26.99 -8.39
C PRO A 145 -2.76 26.13 -8.19
N VAL A 146 -3.33 26.15 -7.00
CA VAL A 146 -4.62 25.54 -6.69
C VAL A 146 -5.50 26.57 -6.01
N GLN A 147 -6.79 26.52 -6.31
CA GLN A 147 -7.76 27.35 -5.62
C GLN A 147 -8.00 26.78 -4.22
N GLY A 148 -7.94 27.63 -3.19
CA GLY A 148 -8.31 27.24 -1.84
C GLY A 148 -9.76 26.76 -1.76
N VAL A 149 -9.98 25.66 -1.04
CA VAL A 149 -11.29 25.01 -0.94
C VAL A 149 -12.11 25.48 0.27
N GLY A 150 -11.58 26.43 1.06
CA GLY A 150 -12.22 26.85 2.30
C GLY A 150 -12.27 25.75 3.36
N ASP A 151 -13.29 25.76 4.21
CA ASP A 151 -13.48 24.78 5.29
C ASP A 151 -14.17 23.52 4.75
N GLN A 152 -13.44 22.41 4.72
CA GLN A 152 -13.89 21.11 4.23
C GLN A 152 -13.76 20.03 5.30
N ARG A 153 -14.68 19.09 5.27
CA ARG A 153 -14.63 17.88 6.11
C ARG A 153 -14.82 16.64 5.25
N TRP A 154 -14.05 15.62 5.55
CA TRP A 154 -14.17 14.32 4.90
C TRP A 154 -13.98 13.21 5.92
N LYS A 155 -14.68 12.11 5.72
CA LYS A 155 -14.57 10.91 6.55
C LYS A 155 -14.50 9.67 5.64
N GLY A 156 -13.60 8.75 5.97
CA GLY A 156 -13.50 7.45 5.32
C GLY A 156 -14.76 6.60 5.52
N ALA A 157 -14.96 5.64 4.64
CA ALA A 157 -16.16 4.80 4.61
C ALA A 157 -16.06 3.66 5.65
N PHE A 158 -16.05 3.98 6.93
CA PHE A 158 -16.16 3.00 8.03
C PHE A 158 -17.41 3.28 8.87
N SER A 159 -18.05 2.22 9.36
CA SER A 159 -19.28 2.30 10.14
C SER A 159 -19.07 1.98 11.63
N ILE A 160 -18.12 1.11 11.97
CA ILE A 160 -17.81 0.75 13.35
C ILE A 160 -16.37 1.10 13.65
N ASP A 161 -16.16 2.05 14.57
CA ASP A 161 -14.82 2.45 15.00
C ASP A 161 -14.14 1.28 15.73
N PRO A 162 -12.97 0.80 15.28
CA PRO A 162 -12.24 -0.27 15.95
C PRO A 162 -11.85 0.03 17.40
N TRP A 163 -11.78 1.31 17.80
CA TRP A 163 -11.51 1.69 19.17
C TRP A 163 -12.71 1.57 20.11
N SER A 164 -13.91 1.34 19.59
CA SER A 164 -15.09 0.97 20.39
C SER A 164 -15.11 -0.51 20.80
N ILE A 165 -14.21 -1.32 20.23
CA ILE A 165 -14.10 -2.76 20.49
C ILE A 165 -12.93 -2.99 21.45
N SER A 166 -13.17 -3.76 22.53
CA SER A 166 -12.13 -4.06 23.52
C SER A 166 -11.00 -4.89 22.92
N VAL A 167 -9.80 -4.76 23.48
CA VAL A 167 -8.64 -5.61 23.12
C VAL A 167 -8.95 -7.08 23.39
N GLU A 168 -9.72 -7.35 24.43
CA GLU A 168 -10.13 -8.69 24.83
C GLU A 168 -11.03 -9.34 23.77
N GLU A 169 -12.03 -8.62 23.27
CA GLU A 169 -12.91 -9.10 22.19
C GLU A 169 -12.12 -9.37 20.90
N LYS A 170 -11.20 -8.49 20.54
CA LYS A 170 -10.28 -8.67 19.41
C LYS A 170 -9.42 -9.92 19.55
N ALA A 171 -8.82 -10.13 20.72
CA ALA A 171 -8.00 -11.29 21.02
C ALA A 171 -8.82 -12.59 20.98
N GLN A 172 -10.01 -12.59 21.57
CA GLN A 172 -10.91 -13.76 21.56
C GLN A 172 -11.33 -14.16 20.14
N LEU A 173 -11.58 -13.19 19.24
CA LEU A 173 -11.87 -13.48 17.83
C LEU A 173 -10.71 -14.23 17.17
N LEU A 174 -9.47 -13.74 17.36
CA LEU A 174 -8.27 -14.38 16.79
C LEU A 174 -8.04 -15.78 17.36
N LEU A 175 -8.15 -15.93 18.69
CA LEU A 175 -7.97 -17.24 19.33
C LEU A 175 -9.02 -18.26 18.88
N LYS A 176 -10.27 -17.85 18.66
CA LYS A 176 -11.31 -18.71 18.07
C LYS A 176 -10.94 -19.13 16.65
N ALA A 177 -10.53 -18.18 15.79
CA ALA A 177 -10.12 -18.50 14.43
C ALA A 177 -8.90 -19.45 14.41
N ASN A 178 -7.93 -19.23 15.29
CA ASN A 178 -6.78 -20.13 15.43
C ASN A 178 -7.20 -21.53 15.86
N ALA A 179 -8.15 -21.64 16.80
CA ALA A 179 -8.66 -22.94 17.27
C ALA A 179 -9.34 -23.74 16.14
N GLU A 180 -10.09 -23.08 15.26
CA GLU A 180 -10.72 -23.73 14.09
C GLU A 180 -9.65 -24.27 13.12
N ALA A 181 -8.65 -23.45 12.75
CA ALA A 181 -7.58 -23.90 11.86
C ALA A 181 -6.72 -25.02 12.45
N LEU A 182 -6.50 -25.06 13.78
CA LEU A 182 -5.75 -26.10 14.47
C LEU A 182 -6.45 -27.47 14.47
N LYS A 183 -7.76 -27.54 14.17
CA LYS A 183 -8.48 -28.82 14.01
C LYS A 183 -8.00 -29.60 12.79
N VAL A 184 -7.44 -28.91 11.80
CA VAL A 184 -7.00 -29.54 10.54
C VAL A 184 -5.75 -30.39 10.76
N PRO A 185 -5.77 -31.69 10.41
CA PRO A 185 -4.60 -32.56 10.55
C PRO A 185 -3.39 -32.02 9.75
N GLY A 186 -2.25 -31.89 10.42
CA GLY A 186 -1.02 -31.36 9.84
C GLY A 186 -0.78 -29.87 10.13
N VAL A 187 -1.80 -29.09 10.43
CA VAL A 187 -1.62 -27.71 10.89
C VAL A 187 -0.96 -27.70 12.27
N LYS A 188 0.13 -26.95 12.42
CA LYS A 188 0.95 -26.92 13.65
C LYS A 188 1.20 -25.52 14.18
N TYR A 189 1.33 -24.54 13.29
CA TYR A 189 1.58 -23.15 13.70
C TYR A 189 0.58 -22.22 13.03
N ILE A 190 0.10 -21.26 13.82
CA ILE A 190 -0.76 -20.18 13.34
C ILE A 190 -0.27 -18.89 13.96
N PHE A 191 -0.04 -17.91 13.12
CA PHE A 191 0.10 -16.53 13.52
C PHE A 191 -1.11 -15.75 13.00
N SER A 192 -1.78 -15.02 13.87
CA SER A 192 -2.87 -14.14 13.46
C SER A 192 -2.76 -12.77 14.11
N GLY A 193 -3.31 -11.77 13.45
CA GLY A 193 -3.25 -10.40 13.91
C GLY A 193 -4.39 -9.54 13.40
N LEU A 194 -4.72 -8.53 14.18
CA LEU A 194 -5.60 -7.44 13.79
C LEU A 194 -4.81 -6.15 13.86
N PHE A 195 -4.75 -5.45 12.74
CA PHE A 195 -4.08 -4.16 12.64
C PHE A 195 -5.12 -3.07 12.39
N PHE A 196 -5.11 -2.03 13.21
CA PHE A 196 -5.96 -0.86 13.04
C PHE A 196 -5.12 0.41 13.11
N VAL A 197 -5.32 1.29 12.13
CA VAL A 197 -4.77 2.64 12.13
C VAL A 197 -5.93 3.62 11.98
N LYS A 198 -5.99 4.62 12.87
CA LYS A 198 -6.92 5.74 12.77
C LYS A 198 -6.12 7.03 12.69
N GLU A 199 -6.43 7.85 11.71
CA GLU A 199 -5.81 9.15 11.49
C GLU A 199 -6.87 10.24 11.52
N GLU A 200 -6.64 11.25 12.35
CA GLU A 200 -7.36 12.52 12.32
C GLU A 200 -6.40 13.57 11.78
N ARG A 201 -6.68 14.09 10.59
CA ARG A 201 -5.81 15.01 9.87
C ARG A 201 -6.49 16.36 9.72
N ASN A 202 -5.87 17.40 10.28
CA ASN A 202 -6.30 18.78 10.11
C ASN A 202 -5.20 19.51 9.35
N PHE A 203 -5.54 20.04 8.19
CA PHE A 203 -4.65 20.72 7.26
C PHE A 203 -5.13 22.14 7.03
N ALA A 204 -4.21 23.09 6.94
CA ALA A 204 -4.48 24.42 6.40
C ALA A 204 -3.33 24.90 5.53
N SER A 205 -3.61 25.74 4.52
CA SER A 205 -2.60 26.32 3.65
C SER A 205 -2.81 27.80 3.41
N THR A 206 -1.76 28.49 3.00
CA THR A 206 -1.81 29.89 2.59
C THR A 206 -2.62 30.12 1.31
N ASP A 207 -2.98 29.07 0.57
CA ASP A 207 -3.91 29.11 -0.57
C ASP A 207 -5.38 29.27 -0.12
N GLY A 208 -5.68 29.18 1.19
CA GLY A 208 -7.02 29.35 1.73
C GLY A 208 -7.82 28.06 1.92
N SER A 209 -7.15 26.92 2.02
CA SER A 209 -7.78 25.65 2.39
C SER A 209 -7.71 25.42 3.89
N VAL A 210 -8.80 24.89 4.47
CA VAL A 210 -8.87 24.34 5.84
C VAL A 210 -9.61 23.01 5.75
N ILE A 211 -8.92 21.91 6.01
CA ILE A 211 -9.44 20.56 5.72
C ILE A 211 -9.30 19.68 6.95
N THR A 212 -10.40 19.03 7.35
CA THR A 212 -10.41 18.03 8.41
C THR A 212 -10.79 16.68 7.83
N GLN A 213 -9.98 15.65 8.08
CA GLN A 213 -10.20 14.30 7.57
C GLN A 213 -10.06 13.25 8.67
N GLU A 214 -10.92 12.24 8.64
CA GLU A 214 -10.86 11.06 9.51
C GLU A 214 -10.73 9.79 8.64
N ILE A 215 -9.68 9.01 8.88
CA ILE A 215 -9.33 7.82 8.11
C ILE A 215 -9.19 6.65 9.07
N VAL A 216 -9.80 5.51 8.72
CA VAL A 216 -9.61 4.24 9.44
C VAL A 216 -9.19 3.17 8.43
N ARG A 217 -8.19 2.37 8.82
CA ARG A 217 -7.73 1.21 8.05
C ARG A 217 -7.66 0.00 8.96
N SER A 218 -8.05 -1.15 8.41
CA SER A 218 -8.08 -2.42 9.11
C SER A 218 -7.41 -3.51 8.28
N TRP A 219 -6.68 -4.39 8.94
CA TRP A 219 -6.13 -5.59 8.31
C TRP A 219 -6.24 -6.78 9.25
N PRO A 220 -7.21 -7.69 9.01
CA PRO A 220 -7.24 -9.00 9.64
C PRO A 220 -6.25 -9.92 8.93
N LEU A 221 -5.27 -10.43 9.66
CA LEU A 221 -4.20 -11.28 9.14
C LEU A 221 -4.27 -12.67 9.76
N MET A 222 -4.18 -13.71 8.94
CA MET A 222 -3.87 -15.07 9.39
C MET A 222 -2.78 -15.68 8.53
N GLN A 223 -1.86 -16.39 9.16
CA GLN A 223 -0.84 -17.20 8.54
C GLN A 223 -0.83 -18.57 9.19
N ILE A 224 -1.15 -19.59 8.42
CA ILE A 224 -1.32 -20.97 8.86
C ILE A 224 -0.20 -21.79 8.27
N THR A 225 0.46 -22.61 9.09
CA THR A 225 1.54 -23.50 8.68
C THR A 225 1.17 -24.94 8.97
N ALA A 226 1.14 -25.77 7.93
CA ALA A 226 1.06 -27.19 8.02
C ALA A 226 2.45 -27.82 7.89
N ILE A 227 2.72 -28.93 8.60
CA ILE A 227 4.00 -29.64 8.63
C ILE A 227 3.75 -31.12 8.35
N SER A 228 4.60 -31.72 7.52
CA SER A 228 4.59 -33.16 7.25
C SER A 228 4.87 -33.99 8.52
N PRO A 229 4.34 -35.22 8.62
CA PRO A 229 4.54 -36.07 9.81
C PRO A 229 6.01 -36.33 10.15
N ASP A 230 6.88 -36.37 9.15
CA ASP A 230 8.34 -36.61 9.28
C ASP A 230 9.13 -35.29 9.48
N PHE A 231 8.45 -34.12 9.53
CA PHE A 231 9.05 -32.80 9.69
C PHE A 231 10.02 -32.38 8.57
N THR A 232 9.96 -33.02 7.39
CA THR A 232 10.83 -32.68 6.25
C THR A 232 10.27 -31.58 5.36
N ASP A 233 8.95 -31.37 5.37
CA ASP A 233 8.26 -30.34 4.56
C ASP A 233 7.31 -29.51 5.43
N PHE A 234 7.19 -28.24 5.09
CA PHE A 234 6.19 -27.35 5.66
C PHE A 234 5.58 -26.45 4.57
N GLN A 235 4.29 -26.18 4.69
CA GLN A 235 3.55 -25.38 3.73
C GLN A 235 2.70 -24.34 4.44
N ASN A 236 2.59 -23.16 3.84
CA ASN A 236 1.91 -22.01 4.44
C ASN A 236 0.67 -21.61 3.62
N ARG A 237 -0.33 -21.13 4.32
CA ARG A 237 -1.45 -20.37 3.76
C ARG A 237 -1.55 -19.04 4.51
N GLY A 238 -1.20 -17.95 3.86
CA GLY A 238 -1.18 -16.61 4.46
C GLY A 238 -1.92 -15.59 3.59
N ASN A 239 -1.97 -14.35 4.06
CA ASN A 239 -2.58 -13.20 3.38
C ASN A 239 -3.99 -13.50 2.84
N VAL A 240 -4.78 -14.19 3.68
CA VAL A 240 -6.11 -14.72 3.30
C VAL A 240 -7.17 -13.65 3.22
N VAL A 241 -6.96 -12.51 3.90
CA VAL A 241 -7.83 -11.34 3.88
C VAL A 241 -6.98 -10.12 3.53
N ALA A 242 -7.40 -9.38 2.50
CA ALA A 242 -6.73 -8.15 2.11
C ALA A 242 -6.95 -7.04 3.17
N PRO A 243 -6.03 -6.08 3.33
CA PRO A 243 -6.29 -4.89 4.13
C PRO A 243 -7.28 -3.94 3.42
N ALA A 244 -8.03 -3.14 4.20
CA ALA A 244 -9.04 -2.23 3.66
C ALA A 244 -9.14 -0.91 4.43
N GLY A 245 -9.56 0.15 3.73
CA GLY A 245 -9.96 1.44 4.32
C GLY A 245 -11.36 1.36 4.94
N ARG A 246 -11.51 0.50 5.94
CA ARG A 246 -12.77 0.17 6.64
C ARG A 246 -12.52 0.04 8.14
N GLY A 247 -13.60 -0.04 8.93
CA GLY A 247 -13.55 -0.25 10.37
C GLY A 247 -13.74 -1.72 10.79
N TRP A 248 -14.28 -1.90 12.01
CA TRP A 248 -14.52 -3.23 12.57
C TRP A 248 -15.52 -4.06 11.78
N GLU A 249 -16.48 -3.44 11.11
CA GLU A 249 -17.43 -4.12 10.21
C GLU A 249 -16.74 -4.95 9.13
N TYR A 250 -15.55 -4.54 8.70
CA TYR A 250 -14.75 -5.28 7.73
C TYR A 250 -14.17 -6.57 8.34
N VAL A 251 -13.71 -6.49 9.59
CA VAL A 251 -13.23 -7.68 10.32
C VAL A 251 -14.36 -8.70 10.48
N LEU A 252 -15.55 -8.24 10.86
CA LEU A 252 -16.73 -9.13 10.96
C LEU A 252 -17.08 -9.76 9.61
N LYS A 253 -17.09 -8.98 8.53
CA LYS A 253 -17.37 -9.47 7.18
C LYS A 253 -16.33 -10.48 6.66
N SER A 254 -15.08 -10.39 7.11
CA SER A 254 -14.02 -11.31 6.70
C SER A 254 -14.21 -12.74 7.21
N ASP A 255 -15.05 -12.90 8.21
CA ASP A 255 -15.41 -14.19 8.82
C ASP A 255 -14.20 -15.10 9.06
N LEU A 256 -13.24 -14.58 9.84
CA LEU A 256 -11.99 -15.30 10.13
C LEU A 256 -12.24 -16.68 10.74
N VAL A 257 -13.26 -16.79 11.60
CA VAL A 257 -13.59 -18.04 12.29
C VAL A 257 -14.19 -19.05 11.32
N GLY A 258 -15.16 -18.64 10.50
CA GLY A 258 -15.82 -19.54 9.54
C GLY A 258 -14.92 -20.02 8.41
N ASN A 259 -13.89 -19.24 8.03
CA ASN A 259 -12.98 -19.59 6.95
C ASN A 259 -11.69 -20.28 7.43
N ALA A 260 -11.37 -20.27 8.72
CA ALA A 260 -10.07 -20.71 9.24
C ALA A 260 -9.76 -22.18 8.95
N GLU A 261 -10.74 -23.07 9.08
CA GLU A 261 -10.59 -24.50 8.76
C GLU A 261 -10.24 -24.71 7.29
N LYS A 262 -10.94 -24.05 6.37
CA LYS A 262 -10.71 -24.10 4.93
C LYS A 262 -9.28 -23.63 4.57
N TRP A 263 -8.80 -22.56 5.18
CA TRP A 263 -7.42 -22.09 4.97
C TRP A 263 -6.39 -23.05 5.55
N GLY A 264 -6.71 -23.73 6.65
CA GLY A 264 -5.91 -24.82 7.20
C GLY A 264 -5.82 -26.02 6.24
N GLU A 265 -6.95 -26.41 5.64
CA GLU A 265 -7.01 -27.44 4.61
C GLU A 265 -6.14 -27.09 3.38
N ASP A 266 -6.18 -25.83 2.91
CA ASP A 266 -5.34 -25.37 1.82
C ASP A 266 -3.84 -25.54 2.14
N ALA A 267 -3.41 -25.19 3.37
CA ALA A 267 -2.03 -25.39 3.81
C ALA A 267 -1.65 -26.88 3.88
N ALA A 268 -2.52 -27.71 4.44
CA ALA A 268 -2.29 -29.15 4.58
C ALA A 268 -2.28 -29.87 3.22
N ALA A 269 -3.14 -29.48 2.29
CA ALA A 269 -3.20 -30.04 0.94
C ALA A 269 -1.91 -29.80 0.15
N LYS A 270 -1.25 -28.64 0.35
CA LYS A 270 0.03 -28.30 -0.29
C LYS A 270 1.16 -29.27 0.10
N LEU A 271 1.13 -29.87 1.29
CA LEU A 271 2.13 -30.90 1.66
C LEU A 271 2.11 -32.12 0.71
N LYS A 272 0.94 -32.44 0.16
CA LYS A 272 0.72 -33.55 -0.77
C LYS A 272 0.82 -33.14 -2.24
N ALA A 273 0.95 -31.85 -2.51
CA ALA A 273 1.03 -31.33 -3.87
C ALA A 273 2.35 -31.72 -4.54
N LYS A 274 2.30 -31.97 -5.84
CA LYS A 274 3.52 -32.21 -6.61
C LYS A 274 4.28 -30.90 -6.84
N PRO A 275 5.63 -30.91 -6.81
CA PRO A 275 6.40 -29.76 -7.24
C PRO A 275 6.11 -29.41 -8.70
N VAL A 276 6.16 -28.11 -9.03
CA VAL A 276 6.00 -27.68 -10.43
C VAL A 276 7.21 -28.11 -11.27
N GLU A 277 6.97 -28.48 -12.52
CA GLU A 277 8.03 -28.62 -13.52
C GLU A 277 8.38 -27.25 -14.10
N VAL A 278 9.68 -26.99 -14.27
CA VAL A 278 10.16 -25.74 -14.88
C VAL A 278 9.73 -25.70 -16.35
N GLY A 279 9.18 -24.59 -16.78
CA GLY A 279 8.70 -24.47 -18.15
C GLY A 279 7.94 -23.17 -18.44
N ARG A 280 7.31 -23.15 -19.60
CA ARG A 280 6.40 -22.05 -20.00
C ARG A 280 4.96 -22.53 -19.91
N TYR A 281 4.14 -21.74 -19.20
CA TYR A 281 2.74 -22.05 -18.95
C TYR A 281 1.86 -20.84 -19.23
N ASP A 282 0.63 -21.09 -19.61
CA ASP A 282 -0.40 -20.07 -19.49
C ASP A 282 -0.72 -19.89 -18.01
N LEU A 283 -0.77 -18.65 -17.54
CA LEU A 283 -1.11 -18.35 -16.15
C LEU A 283 -2.49 -17.73 -16.07
N VAL A 284 -3.29 -18.21 -15.13
CA VAL A 284 -4.52 -17.55 -14.68
C VAL A 284 -4.26 -16.99 -13.28
N LEU A 285 -4.18 -15.68 -13.15
CA LEU A 285 -3.87 -15.02 -11.90
C LEU A 285 -5.13 -14.45 -11.26
N HIS A 286 -5.37 -14.85 -10.01
CA HIS A 286 -6.46 -14.31 -9.20
C HIS A 286 -6.16 -12.86 -8.77
N PRO A 287 -7.15 -11.99 -8.53
CA PRO A 287 -6.93 -10.64 -8.03
C PRO A 287 -6.04 -10.57 -6.79
N SER A 288 -6.18 -11.52 -5.88
CA SER A 288 -5.35 -11.64 -4.67
C SER A 288 -3.86 -11.95 -4.94
N ASN A 289 -3.49 -12.36 -6.15
CA ASN A 289 -2.10 -12.47 -6.59
C ASN A 289 -1.69 -11.24 -7.42
N LEU A 290 -2.57 -10.79 -8.32
CA LEU A 290 -2.28 -9.70 -9.25
C LEU A 290 -2.01 -8.36 -8.57
N TRP A 291 -2.62 -8.09 -7.40
CA TRP A 291 -2.42 -6.81 -6.72
C TRP A 291 -0.93 -6.51 -6.49
N LEU A 292 -0.13 -7.51 -6.11
CA LEU A 292 1.30 -7.34 -5.87
C LEU A 292 2.06 -7.11 -7.18
N THR A 293 1.68 -7.81 -8.25
CA THR A 293 2.28 -7.61 -9.58
C THR A 293 1.98 -6.22 -10.12
N ILE A 294 0.76 -5.71 -9.93
CA ILE A 294 0.37 -4.33 -10.25
C ILE A 294 1.18 -3.34 -9.43
N HIS A 295 1.27 -3.54 -8.11
CA HIS A 295 2.03 -2.70 -7.18
C HIS A 295 3.46 -2.48 -7.66
N GLU A 296 4.16 -3.58 -7.93
CA GLU A 296 5.59 -3.57 -8.23
C GLU A 296 5.89 -3.16 -9.68
N SER A 297 5.08 -3.61 -10.65
CA SER A 297 5.41 -3.44 -12.07
C SER A 297 4.62 -2.33 -12.79
N ILE A 298 3.60 -1.76 -12.14
CA ILE A 298 2.86 -0.60 -12.66
C ILE A 298 2.86 0.54 -11.63
N GLY A 299 2.48 0.26 -10.39
CA GLY A 299 2.40 1.27 -9.34
C GLY A 299 3.71 2.04 -9.18
N HIS A 300 4.76 1.36 -8.76
CA HIS A 300 6.07 1.98 -8.52
C HIS A 300 6.73 2.60 -9.76
N PRO A 301 6.79 1.98 -10.96
CA PRO A 301 7.47 2.62 -12.09
C PRO A 301 6.76 3.85 -12.62
N THR A 302 5.48 4.06 -12.29
CA THR A 302 4.71 5.23 -12.70
C THR A 302 4.68 6.36 -11.68
N GLU A 303 5.43 6.26 -10.57
CA GLU A 303 5.72 7.37 -9.67
C GLU A 303 6.70 8.34 -10.37
N LEU A 304 6.29 9.60 -10.57
CA LEU A 304 7.09 10.52 -11.38
C LEU A 304 8.44 10.87 -10.73
N ASP A 305 8.49 11.04 -9.42
CA ASP A 305 9.76 11.30 -8.71
C ASP A 305 10.74 10.15 -8.86
N ARG A 306 10.27 8.90 -8.87
CA ARG A 306 11.09 7.72 -9.14
C ARG A 306 11.64 7.74 -10.57
N ALA A 307 10.79 8.04 -11.57
CA ALA A 307 11.21 8.17 -12.96
C ALA A 307 12.22 9.31 -13.17
N MET A 308 12.14 10.36 -12.35
CA MET A 308 13.08 11.49 -12.35
C MET A 308 14.33 11.26 -11.47
N GLY A 309 14.47 10.08 -10.84
CA GLY A 309 15.65 9.67 -10.09
C GLY A 309 15.72 10.10 -8.62
N TYR A 310 14.65 10.66 -8.05
CA TYR A 310 14.64 11.10 -6.64
C TYR A 310 14.74 9.97 -5.63
N GLU A 311 14.38 8.74 -6.02
CA GLU A 311 14.46 7.53 -5.19
C GLU A 311 15.69 6.65 -5.53
N ALA A 312 16.59 7.12 -6.40
CA ALA A 312 17.65 6.29 -7.00
C ALA A 312 18.57 5.62 -5.98
N ASN A 313 18.86 6.30 -4.85
CA ASN A 313 19.75 5.78 -3.82
C ASN A 313 19.07 4.90 -2.76
N TYR A 314 17.77 4.78 -2.77
CA TYR A 314 17.03 3.97 -1.80
C TYR A 314 16.16 2.90 -2.47
N ALA A 315 15.09 3.32 -3.14
CA ALA A 315 14.09 2.41 -3.70
C ALA A 315 14.28 2.14 -5.21
N GLY A 316 15.28 2.73 -5.82
CA GLY A 316 15.64 2.56 -7.23
C GLY A 316 15.00 3.59 -8.15
N THR A 317 15.03 3.29 -9.43
CA THR A 317 14.57 4.14 -10.53
C THR A 317 13.34 3.55 -11.20
N SER A 318 13.03 4.01 -12.40
CA SER A 318 11.96 3.47 -13.23
C SER A 318 12.48 3.22 -14.64
N PHE A 319 12.05 2.12 -15.25
CA PHE A 319 12.26 1.88 -16.69
C PHE A 319 11.43 2.85 -17.57
N LEU A 320 10.43 3.50 -16.99
CA LEU A 320 9.61 4.52 -17.65
C LEU A 320 10.26 5.91 -17.59
N ALA A 321 11.54 5.98 -17.94
CA ALA A 321 12.31 7.22 -17.94
C ALA A 321 13.14 7.34 -19.25
N PRO A 322 13.32 8.56 -19.78
CA PRO A 322 12.72 9.82 -19.36
C PRO A 322 11.26 9.98 -19.82
N PRO A 323 10.43 10.81 -19.16
CA PRO A 323 9.00 10.95 -19.43
C PRO A 323 8.65 11.30 -20.88
N ASP A 324 9.43 12.15 -21.55
CA ASP A 324 9.22 12.58 -22.93
C ASP A 324 9.40 11.45 -23.96
N LYS A 325 10.06 10.36 -23.59
CA LYS A 325 10.23 9.17 -24.41
C LYS A 325 9.15 8.12 -24.16
N MET A 326 8.46 8.19 -23.03
CA MET A 326 7.55 7.14 -22.56
C MET A 326 6.07 7.53 -22.69
N LEU A 327 5.68 8.73 -22.29
CA LEU A 327 4.29 9.19 -22.31
C LEU A 327 3.69 9.13 -23.72
N GLY A 328 2.58 8.42 -23.86
CA GLY A 328 1.87 8.23 -25.13
C GLY A 328 2.61 7.39 -26.19
N LYS A 329 3.78 6.84 -25.86
CA LYS A 329 4.64 6.08 -26.79
C LYS A 329 4.89 4.65 -26.34
N PHE A 330 4.98 4.42 -25.04
CA PHE A 330 5.26 3.10 -24.49
C PHE A 330 3.98 2.25 -24.42
N ARG A 331 4.02 1.09 -25.09
CA ARG A 331 2.93 0.10 -25.00
C ARG A 331 3.16 -0.81 -23.80
N TYR A 332 2.25 -0.70 -22.86
CA TYR A 332 2.26 -1.51 -21.65
C TYR A 332 1.63 -2.89 -21.85
N GLY A 333 0.54 -2.95 -22.60
CA GLY A 333 -0.23 -4.17 -22.78
C GLY A 333 -1.20 -4.12 -23.97
N PRO A 334 -2.12 -5.08 -24.08
CA PRO A 334 -3.12 -5.11 -25.14
C PRO A 334 -4.12 -3.94 -25.05
N ASP A 335 -4.85 -3.67 -26.13
CA ASP A 335 -5.77 -2.52 -26.23
C ASP A 335 -6.91 -2.53 -25.19
N PHE A 336 -7.28 -3.70 -24.68
CA PHE A 336 -8.30 -3.81 -23.62
C PHE A 336 -7.74 -3.56 -22.21
N MET A 337 -6.43 -3.41 -22.04
CA MET A 337 -5.81 -3.14 -20.74
C MET A 337 -5.96 -1.67 -20.38
N ASN A 338 -6.64 -1.41 -19.28
CA ASN A 338 -6.75 -0.08 -18.67
C ASN A 338 -6.34 -0.14 -17.19
N ILE A 339 -5.45 0.76 -16.78
CA ILE A 339 -5.01 0.92 -15.40
C ILE A 339 -5.39 2.32 -14.93
N GLN A 340 -6.03 2.38 -13.78
CA GLN A 340 -6.49 3.61 -13.16
C GLN A 340 -5.72 3.90 -11.89
N GLY A 341 -5.31 5.15 -11.70
CA GLY A 341 -4.95 5.71 -10.40
C GLY A 341 -6.19 6.33 -9.76
N ASP A 342 -6.40 6.06 -8.46
CA ASP A 342 -7.64 6.42 -7.80
C ASP A 342 -7.42 6.63 -6.28
N ARG A 343 -7.83 7.79 -5.76
CA ARG A 343 -7.86 8.07 -4.32
C ARG A 343 -9.25 8.35 -3.78
N ILE A 344 -10.29 8.02 -4.57
CA ILE A 344 -11.70 8.19 -4.17
C ILE A 344 -12.46 6.87 -4.07
N GLN A 345 -11.85 5.75 -4.43
CA GLN A 345 -12.46 4.43 -4.39
C GLN A 345 -12.80 4.02 -2.95
N GLU A 346 -14.08 3.79 -2.70
CA GLU A 346 -14.56 3.40 -1.38
C GLU A 346 -13.91 2.09 -0.89
N GLY A 347 -13.40 2.09 0.34
CA GLY A 347 -12.70 0.96 0.94
C GLY A 347 -11.24 0.81 0.51
N GLY A 348 -10.74 1.63 -0.41
CA GLY A 348 -9.32 1.66 -0.75
C GLY A 348 -8.46 2.24 0.37
N LEU A 349 -7.28 1.69 0.56
CA LEU A 349 -6.35 2.08 1.64
C LEU A 349 -5.78 3.49 1.46
N SER A 350 -5.55 3.92 0.20
CA SER A 350 -5.07 5.27 -0.12
C SER A 350 -6.20 6.27 -0.34
N THR A 351 -7.45 5.89 -0.06
CA THR A 351 -8.61 6.76 -0.29
C THR A 351 -8.67 7.88 0.73
N ILE A 352 -8.78 9.11 0.24
CA ILE A 352 -8.77 10.37 1.01
C ILE A 352 -9.70 11.40 0.36
N GLY A 353 -10.10 12.41 1.11
CA GLY A 353 -10.84 13.55 0.57
C GLY A 353 -9.95 14.59 -0.12
N TYR A 354 -8.75 14.83 0.46
CA TYR A 354 -7.73 15.75 -0.03
C TYR A 354 -6.35 15.24 0.31
N ASP A 355 -5.38 15.45 -0.59
CA ASP A 355 -3.99 15.13 -0.32
C ASP A 355 -3.29 16.15 0.59
N ASP A 356 -2.03 15.94 0.93
CA ASP A 356 -1.26 16.83 1.81
C ASP A 356 -0.72 18.09 1.10
N ASP A 357 -1.14 18.34 -0.14
CA ASP A 357 -1.00 19.62 -0.85
C ASP A 357 -2.35 20.39 -0.94
N GLY A 358 -3.41 19.87 -0.30
CA GLY A 358 -4.76 20.43 -0.35
C GLY A 358 -5.48 20.17 -1.67
N VAL A 359 -5.01 19.23 -2.48
CA VAL A 359 -5.61 18.86 -3.77
C VAL A 359 -6.71 17.83 -3.56
N LYS A 360 -7.89 18.07 -4.13
CA LYS A 360 -8.95 17.06 -4.20
C LYS A 360 -8.58 16.02 -5.26
N PRO A 361 -8.38 14.73 -4.91
CA PRO A 361 -8.02 13.72 -5.88
C PRO A 361 -9.17 13.38 -6.82
N GLU A 362 -8.81 12.89 -7.99
CA GLU A 362 -9.71 12.35 -9.01
C GLU A 362 -9.14 11.07 -9.57
N THR A 363 -9.97 10.30 -10.29
CA THR A 363 -9.49 9.17 -11.08
C THR A 363 -8.74 9.64 -12.31
N PHE A 364 -7.68 8.92 -12.68
CA PHE A 364 -6.92 9.15 -13.91
C PHE A 364 -6.39 7.84 -14.47
N HIS A 365 -6.25 7.77 -15.79
CA HIS A 365 -5.67 6.61 -16.43
C HIS A 365 -4.14 6.67 -16.40
N ILE A 366 -3.51 5.72 -15.73
CA ILE A 366 -2.06 5.45 -15.82
C ILE A 366 -1.75 4.75 -17.15
N VAL A 367 -2.52 3.71 -17.49
CA VAL A 367 -2.50 3.06 -18.80
C VAL A 367 -3.89 3.17 -19.40
N LYS A 368 -3.98 3.60 -20.64
CA LYS A 368 -5.23 3.70 -21.39
C LYS A 368 -5.11 2.96 -22.70
N ASN A 369 -5.99 1.98 -22.92
CA ASN A 369 -5.99 1.15 -24.12
C ASN A 369 -4.59 0.56 -24.42
N GLY A 370 -3.96 0.01 -23.38
CA GLY A 370 -2.63 -0.57 -23.43
C GLY A 370 -1.46 0.41 -23.55
N MET A 371 -1.71 1.70 -23.72
CA MET A 371 -0.66 2.73 -23.85
C MET A 371 -0.42 3.45 -22.50
N PHE A 372 0.85 3.66 -22.18
CA PHE A 372 1.22 4.47 -21.02
C PHE A 372 0.76 5.92 -21.20
N ASN A 373 -0.08 6.39 -20.30
CA ASN A 373 -0.83 7.64 -20.47
C ASN A 373 -0.42 8.73 -19.48
N ASP A 374 -0.16 8.39 -18.22
CA ASP A 374 0.18 9.41 -17.21
C ASP A 374 0.96 8.84 -16.02
N TYR A 375 1.69 9.72 -15.32
CA TYR A 375 2.36 9.44 -14.07
C TYR A 375 1.50 9.86 -12.87
N GLN A 376 1.84 9.32 -11.71
CA GLN A 376 1.33 9.77 -10.43
C GLN A 376 2.08 11.05 -10.02
N THR A 377 1.35 12.13 -9.67
CA THR A 377 1.96 13.44 -9.46
C THR A 377 1.43 14.18 -8.23
N THR A 378 2.31 14.97 -7.61
CA THR A 378 2.01 16.05 -6.66
C THR A 378 1.85 17.40 -7.39
N ARG A 379 1.58 18.48 -6.67
CA ARG A 379 1.52 19.85 -7.24
C ARG A 379 2.84 20.28 -7.89
N GLU A 380 3.96 19.96 -7.26
CA GLU A 380 5.29 20.24 -7.80
C GLU A 380 5.52 19.47 -9.08
N GLN A 381 5.29 18.17 -9.04
CA GLN A 381 5.57 17.24 -10.13
C GLN A 381 4.67 17.46 -11.35
N ALA A 382 3.42 17.88 -11.16
CA ALA A 382 2.53 18.22 -12.25
C ALA A 382 3.11 19.31 -13.17
N LYS A 383 3.88 20.26 -12.61
CA LYS A 383 4.59 21.29 -13.39
C LYS A 383 5.64 20.69 -14.33
N TRP A 384 6.28 19.60 -13.96
CA TRP A 384 7.28 18.93 -14.79
C TRP A 384 6.68 18.27 -16.04
N LEU A 385 5.36 18.00 -16.03
CA LEU A 385 4.59 17.44 -17.14
C LEU A 385 3.70 18.46 -17.86
N GLU A 386 3.83 19.75 -17.62
CA GLU A 386 3.03 20.79 -18.26
C GLU A 386 3.04 20.68 -19.79
N TRP A 387 4.20 20.37 -20.39
CA TRP A 387 4.36 20.15 -21.81
C TRP A 387 3.46 19.01 -22.33
N TRP A 388 3.30 17.94 -21.57
CA TRP A 388 2.49 16.78 -21.92
C TRP A 388 0.99 17.13 -21.88
N TYR A 389 0.52 17.74 -20.81
CA TYR A 389 -0.88 18.16 -20.71
C TYR A 389 -1.25 19.18 -21.76
N LYS A 390 -0.36 20.12 -22.07
CA LYS A 390 -0.54 21.09 -23.16
C LYS A 390 -0.66 20.39 -24.53
N GLN A 391 0.17 19.38 -24.79
CA GLN A 391 0.09 18.57 -26.01
C GLN A 391 -1.24 17.81 -26.12
N GLN A 392 -1.81 17.40 -25.00
CA GLN A 392 -3.10 16.72 -24.91
C GLN A 392 -4.31 17.67 -24.93
N GLY A 393 -4.10 18.97 -24.99
CA GLY A 393 -5.16 19.97 -24.86
C GLY A 393 -5.86 19.96 -23.51
N LYS A 394 -5.17 19.52 -22.45
CA LYS A 394 -5.70 19.40 -21.08
C LYS A 394 -5.06 20.41 -20.15
N PRO A 395 -5.76 20.84 -19.09
CA PRO A 395 -5.15 21.63 -18.04
C PRO A 395 -4.10 20.81 -17.29
N THR A 396 -2.98 21.45 -16.95
CA THR A 396 -1.98 20.85 -16.04
C THR A 396 -2.62 20.64 -14.68
N ARG A 397 -2.46 19.44 -14.12
CA ARG A 397 -3.11 19.07 -12.88
C ARG A 397 -2.27 18.08 -12.05
N SER A 398 -2.29 18.28 -10.73
CA SER A 398 -1.85 17.26 -9.78
C SER A 398 -2.89 16.15 -9.65
N HIS A 399 -2.45 14.92 -9.55
CA HIS A 399 -3.33 13.77 -9.29
C HIS A 399 -3.60 13.52 -7.80
N GLY A 400 -3.20 14.47 -6.93
CA GLY A 400 -3.45 14.39 -5.50
C GLY A 400 -2.64 13.28 -4.82
N CYS A 401 -1.37 13.13 -5.22
CA CYS A 401 -0.51 12.05 -4.72
C CYS A 401 0.44 12.49 -3.59
N SER A 402 0.29 13.69 -3.03
CA SER A 402 1.08 14.15 -1.89
C SER A 402 0.58 13.53 -0.59
N HIS A 403 1.45 12.89 0.18
CA HIS A 403 1.08 12.26 1.45
C HIS A 403 2.26 12.17 2.41
N SER A 404 2.01 12.32 3.71
CA SER A 404 2.94 12.08 4.80
C SER A 404 2.42 10.97 5.70
N GLN A 405 3.30 10.19 6.30
CA GLN A 405 2.91 9.15 7.25
C GLN A 405 2.21 9.73 8.48
N GLY A 406 2.72 10.84 9.02
CA GLY A 406 2.18 11.47 10.20
C GLY A 406 2.45 12.98 10.25
N TRP A 407 2.07 13.61 11.35
CA TRP A 407 2.25 15.04 11.56
C TRP A 407 3.72 15.47 11.58
N GLY A 408 4.62 14.59 12.00
CA GLY A 408 6.07 14.84 12.10
C GLY A 408 6.86 14.54 10.82
N ASP A 409 6.19 14.15 9.74
CA ASP A 409 6.83 13.71 8.50
C ASP A 409 6.59 14.68 7.34
N VAL A 410 7.58 14.81 6.45
CA VAL A 410 7.45 15.61 5.23
C VAL A 410 6.53 14.90 4.24
N ALA A 411 5.57 15.63 3.67
CA ALA A 411 4.77 15.11 2.57
C ALA A 411 5.58 15.08 1.27
N PHE A 412 5.46 13.97 0.54
CA PHE A 412 6.01 13.77 -0.78
C PHE A 412 5.11 12.83 -1.61
N GLN A 413 5.50 12.52 -2.83
CA GLN A 413 4.69 11.66 -3.69
C GLN A 413 4.53 10.25 -3.10
N ARG A 414 3.28 9.81 -2.96
CA ARG A 414 2.92 8.44 -2.56
C ARG A 414 1.86 7.88 -3.50
N MET A 415 1.95 6.57 -3.70
CA MET A 415 1.08 5.84 -4.62
C MET A 415 -0.40 5.98 -4.25
N PRO A 416 -1.30 6.32 -5.20
CA PRO A 416 -2.75 6.15 -5.04
C PRO A 416 -3.13 4.67 -5.09
N ASN A 417 -4.41 4.33 -4.94
CA ASN A 417 -4.87 3.01 -5.35
C ASN A 417 -4.65 2.88 -6.86
N VAL A 418 -3.94 1.84 -7.29
CA VAL A 418 -3.63 1.58 -8.71
C VAL A 418 -4.25 0.26 -9.12
N SER A 419 -5.19 0.28 -10.06
CA SER A 419 -6.08 -0.86 -10.31
C SER A 419 -6.18 -1.22 -11.78
N LEU A 420 -6.17 -2.53 -12.07
CA LEU A 420 -6.54 -3.08 -13.38
C LEU A 420 -8.06 -3.06 -13.50
N LEU A 421 -8.57 -2.26 -14.42
CA LEU A 421 -9.99 -2.12 -14.65
C LEU A 421 -10.60 -3.39 -15.28
N PRO A 422 -11.87 -3.70 -15.00
CA PRO A 422 -12.59 -4.82 -15.61
C PRO A 422 -12.68 -4.71 -17.12
N GLY A 423 -12.75 -5.87 -17.77
CA GLY A 423 -13.08 -5.96 -19.19
C GLY A 423 -14.57 -5.81 -19.45
N ASP A 424 -14.93 -5.63 -20.72
CA ASP A 424 -16.31 -5.43 -21.18
C ASP A 424 -17.19 -6.67 -21.06
N ARG A 425 -16.59 -7.87 -20.97
CA ARG A 425 -17.31 -9.14 -20.78
C ARG A 425 -17.33 -9.51 -19.31
N ASP A 426 -18.47 -9.98 -18.80
CA ASP A 426 -18.64 -10.41 -17.42
C ASP A 426 -18.07 -11.83 -17.19
N LEU A 427 -16.76 -11.97 -17.39
CA LEU A 427 -16.03 -13.21 -17.19
C LEU A 427 -15.56 -13.32 -15.74
N GLY A 428 -15.67 -14.54 -15.19
CA GLY A 428 -15.17 -14.88 -13.86
C GLY A 428 -13.87 -15.71 -13.90
N TRP A 429 -13.43 -16.09 -12.72
CA TRP A 429 -12.28 -16.97 -12.51
C TRP A 429 -12.40 -18.30 -13.28
N ASP A 430 -13.56 -18.96 -13.19
CA ASP A 430 -13.79 -20.25 -13.80
C ASP A 430 -13.81 -20.17 -15.34
N ASP A 431 -14.28 -19.05 -15.91
CA ASP A 431 -14.26 -18.84 -17.36
C ASP A 431 -12.83 -18.75 -17.90
N LEU A 432 -11.93 -18.09 -17.16
CA LEU A 432 -10.53 -17.99 -17.54
C LEU A 432 -9.83 -19.36 -17.43
N ILE A 433 -10.13 -20.15 -16.40
CA ILE A 433 -9.65 -21.53 -16.27
C ILE A 433 -10.16 -22.37 -17.45
N ALA A 434 -11.46 -22.33 -17.72
CA ALA A 434 -12.10 -23.08 -18.80
C ALA A 434 -11.51 -22.75 -20.19
N SER A 435 -10.99 -21.53 -20.37
CA SER A 435 -10.32 -21.07 -21.60
C SER A 435 -8.86 -21.53 -21.73
N THR A 436 -8.31 -22.27 -20.74
CA THR A 436 -6.89 -22.59 -20.64
C THR A 436 -6.64 -24.08 -20.80
N ASP A 437 -5.98 -24.50 -21.89
CA ASP A 437 -5.72 -25.91 -22.17
C ASP A 437 -4.65 -26.51 -21.26
N ASN A 438 -3.54 -25.80 -21.08
CA ASN A 438 -2.43 -26.19 -20.22
C ASN A 438 -1.87 -24.95 -19.51
N GLY A 439 -1.97 -24.92 -18.19
CA GLY A 439 -1.59 -23.75 -17.43
C GLY A 439 -1.53 -23.94 -15.95
N ILE A 440 -1.33 -22.83 -15.25
CA ILE A 440 -1.31 -22.78 -13.78
C ILE A 440 -2.22 -21.64 -13.32
N ALA A 441 -3.14 -21.95 -12.40
CA ALA A 441 -3.95 -20.95 -11.71
C ALA A 441 -3.30 -20.62 -10.37
N ILE A 442 -3.15 -19.32 -10.05
CA ILE A 442 -2.44 -18.84 -8.86
C ILE A 442 -3.34 -17.94 -8.03
N ILE A 443 -3.46 -18.24 -6.74
CA ILE A 443 -4.24 -17.50 -5.75
C ILE A 443 -3.34 -17.02 -4.62
N GLY A 444 -3.53 -15.78 -4.18
CA GLY A 444 -2.79 -15.14 -3.09
C GLY A 444 -1.40 -14.70 -3.51
N ASP A 445 -0.91 -13.66 -2.88
CA ASP A 445 0.45 -13.16 -3.05
C ASP A 445 1.46 -13.99 -2.24
N GLY A 446 2.67 -14.06 -2.73
CA GLY A 446 3.77 -14.80 -2.11
C GLY A 446 5.07 -14.00 -2.10
N SER A 447 6.18 -14.72 -1.94
CA SER A 447 7.50 -14.11 -2.04
C SER A 447 7.71 -13.47 -3.42
N PHE A 448 8.43 -12.36 -3.46
CA PHE A 448 8.74 -11.68 -4.70
C PHE A 448 10.17 -11.11 -4.70
N SER A 449 10.66 -10.85 -5.88
CA SER A 449 11.89 -10.11 -6.12
C SER A 449 11.72 -9.27 -7.38
N ILE A 450 12.24 -8.05 -7.36
CA ILE A 450 12.18 -7.14 -8.50
C ILE A 450 13.44 -6.27 -8.52
N ASP A 451 13.93 -5.92 -9.71
CA ASP A 451 15.07 -5.02 -9.84
C ASP A 451 14.72 -3.56 -9.51
N GLN A 452 15.75 -2.75 -9.33
CA GLN A 452 15.57 -1.34 -8.95
C GLN A 452 14.87 -0.50 -10.01
N GLN A 453 14.88 -0.92 -11.27
CA GLN A 453 14.20 -0.24 -12.38
C GLN A 453 12.74 -0.68 -12.53
N ARG A 454 12.31 -1.72 -11.80
CA ARG A 454 10.97 -2.33 -11.90
C ARG A 454 10.73 -3.03 -13.24
N PHE A 455 11.81 -3.51 -13.87
CA PHE A 455 11.80 -4.09 -15.20
C PHE A 455 11.77 -5.63 -15.20
N ASN A 456 12.61 -6.27 -14.35
CA ASN A 456 12.63 -7.72 -14.19
C ASN A 456 12.12 -8.11 -12.82
N ALA A 457 11.23 -9.09 -12.76
CA ALA A 457 10.63 -9.53 -11.51
C ALA A 457 10.37 -11.03 -11.47
N GLN A 458 10.17 -11.52 -10.24
CA GLN A 458 9.73 -12.86 -9.92
C GLN A 458 8.67 -12.78 -8.83
N PHE A 459 7.58 -13.53 -8.98
CA PHE A 459 6.48 -13.57 -8.02
C PHE A 459 6.07 -15.01 -7.73
N GLY A 460 5.80 -15.30 -6.47
CA GLY A 460 5.17 -16.52 -6.01
C GLY A 460 3.64 -16.35 -5.80
N GLY A 461 3.09 -17.21 -4.98
CA GLY A 461 1.69 -17.21 -4.60
C GLY A 461 1.44 -18.04 -3.35
N GLN A 462 0.18 -18.23 -2.99
CA GLN A 462 -0.22 -19.04 -1.84
C GLN A 462 -0.77 -20.40 -2.25
N VAL A 463 -1.62 -20.46 -3.27
CA VAL A 463 -2.23 -21.70 -3.76
C VAL A 463 -2.05 -21.76 -5.27
N PHE A 464 -1.67 -22.94 -5.75
CA PHE A 464 -1.36 -23.19 -7.15
C PHE A 464 -2.12 -24.41 -7.65
N TYR A 465 -2.82 -24.27 -8.76
CA TYR A 465 -3.52 -25.37 -9.40
C TYR A 465 -3.01 -25.61 -10.81
N GLU A 466 -2.77 -26.87 -11.15
CA GLU A 466 -2.53 -27.29 -12.53
C GLU A 466 -3.83 -27.24 -13.31
N ILE A 467 -3.80 -26.60 -14.49
CA ILE A 467 -4.93 -26.58 -15.42
C ILE A 467 -4.60 -27.51 -16.60
N LYS A 468 -5.53 -28.44 -16.88
CA LYS A 468 -5.50 -29.31 -18.08
C LYS A 468 -6.87 -29.35 -18.73
N ASN A 469 -6.91 -29.08 -20.03
CA ASN A 469 -8.14 -29.11 -20.84
C ASN A 469 -9.28 -28.29 -20.19
N GLY A 470 -8.96 -27.07 -19.74
CA GLY A 470 -9.93 -26.16 -19.12
C GLY A 470 -10.41 -26.52 -17.72
N LYS A 471 -9.72 -27.41 -17.00
CA LYS A 471 -10.13 -27.91 -15.68
C LYS A 471 -8.95 -27.93 -14.71
N ILE A 472 -9.24 -27.75 -13.44
CA ILE A 472 -8.28 -27.99 -12.35
C ILE A 472 -7.96 -29.50 -12.31
N ALA A 473 -6.69 -29.84 -12.54
CA ALA A 473 -6.21 -31.23 -12.55
C ALA A 473 -5.57 -31.66 -11.22
N GLY A 474 -5.17 -30.70 -10.37
CA GLY A 474 -4.58 -30.95 -9.07
C GLY A 474 -3.85 -29.73 -8.52
N MET A 475 -3.33 -29.86 -7.30
CA MET A 475 -2.56 -28.80 -6.65
C MET A 475 -1.06 -28.95 -6.97
N LEU A 476 -0.40 -27.81 -7.12
CA LEU A 476 1.05 -27.69 -7.29
C LEU A 476 1.67 -27.00 -6.07
N LYS A 477 2.97 -27.19 -5.86
CA LYS A 477 3.79 -26.44 -4.90
C LYS A 477 5.09 -25.94 -5.54
N ASP A 478 5.79 -25.07 -4.83
CA ASP A 478 7.09 -24.51 -5.20
C ASP A 478 7.07 -23.71 -6.51
N VAL A 479 5.96 -23.01 -6.78
CA VAL A 479 5.75 -22.25 -8.00
C VAL A 479 6.17 -20.79 -7.83
N ALA A 480 6.99 -20.30 -8.75
CA ALA A 480 7.11 -18.85 -8.99
C ALA A 480 7.18 -18.58 -10.51
N TYR A 481 6.66 -17.43 -10.92
CA TYR A 481 6.78 -16.99 -12.29
C TYR A 481 7.75 -15.81 -12.40
N GLN A 482 8.49 -15.82 -13.50
CA GLN A 482 9.44 -14.76 -13.84
C GLN A 482 8.90 -13.91 -14.97
N MET A 483 9.17 -12.62 -14.90
CA MET A 483 8.70 -11.68 -15.91
C MET A 483 9.72 -10.57 -16.20
N ARG A 484 9.70 -10.11 -17.42
CA ARG A 484 10.10 -8.77 -17.82
C ARG A 484 8.82 -7.95 -17.97
N THR A 485 8.72 -6.83 -17.26
CA THR A 485 7.45 -6.08 -17.13
C THR A 485 6.72 -5.84 -18.46
N PRO A 486 7.36 -5.32 -19.53
CA PRO A 486 6.65 -5.10 -20.80
C PRO A 486 6.14 -6.39 -21.45
N ASP A 487 6.96 -7.45 -21.42
CA ASP A 487 6.61 -8.73 -22.06
C ASP A 487 5.45 -9.39 -21.33
N PHE A 488 5.46 -9.36 -20.00
CA PHE A 488 4.41 -9.94 -19.18
C PHE A 488 3.05 -9.30 -19.45
N TRP A 489 2.97 -7.97 -19.37
CA TRP A 489 1.70 -7.28 -19.58
C TRP A 489 1.20 -7.41 -21.03
N ASN A 490 2.10 -7.43 -22.02
CA ASN A 490 1.73 -7.70 -23.41
C ASN A 490 1.32 -9.17 -23.67
N ALA A 491 1.69 -10.11 -22.82
CA ALA A 491 1.22 -11.50 -22.88
C ALA A 491 -0.20 -11.72 -22.33
N MET A 492 -0.83 -10.67 -21.78
CA MET A 492 -2.21 -10.75 -21.28
C MET A 492 -3.19 -10.95 -22.44
N THR A 493 -4.04 -11.98 -22.34
CA THR A 493 -4.95 -12.37 -23.42
C THR A 493 -6.41 -12.30 -23.05
N MET A 494 -6.72 -12.29 -21.74
CA MET A 494 -8.09 -12.25 -21.24
C MET A 494 -8.11 -11.62 -19.85
N ILE A 495 -9.16 -10.88 -19.54
CA ILE A 495 -9.44 -10.32 -18.21
C ILE A 495 -10.88 -10.58 -17.79
N GLY A 496 -11.11 -10.64 -16.49
CA GLY A 496 -12.44 -10.76 -15.89
C GLY A 496 -13.30 -9.52 -16.02
N GLY A 497 -14.58 -9.66 -15.73
CA GLY A 497 -15.57 -8.58 -15.70
C GLY A 497 -15.74 -7.95 -14.30
N GLN A 498 -16.65 -6.97 -14.21
CA GLN A 498 -16.88 -6.18 -13.00
C GLN A 498 -17.22 -7.01 -11.76
N LYS A 499 -17.97 -8.11 -11.91
CA LYS A 499 -18.37 -8.96 -10.78
C LYS A 499 -17.22 -9.72 -10.13
N SER A 500 -16.10 -9.87 -10.85
CA SER A 500 -14.90 -10.54 -10.36
C SER A 500 -13.83 -9.57 -9.84
N TYR A 501 -14.16 -8.28 -9.72
CA TYR A 501 -13.25 -7.25 -9.22
C TYR A 501 -13.08 -7.34 -7.71
N GLU A 502 -11.83 -7.42 -7.26
CA GLU A 502 -11.45 -7.45 -5.85
C GLU A 502 -10.35 -6.44 -5.55
N LEU A 503 -10.35 -5.92 -4.31
CA LEU A 503 -9.27 -5.10 -3.78
C LEU A 503 -8.26 -5.98 -3.04
N GLY A 504 -7.00 -5.91 -3.48
CA GLY A 504 -5.84 -6.31 -2.70
C GLY A 504 -5.07 -5.09 -2.21
N GLY A 505 -3.90 -5.27 -1.61
CA GLY A 505 -3.06 -4.12 -1.26
C GLY A 505 -2.02 -4.39 -0.19
N ALA A 506 -1.14 -3.40 0.00
CA ALA A 506 -0.12 -3.36 1.04
C ALA A 506 -0.57 -2.41 2.15
N TYR A 507 -0.57 -2.92 3.40
CA TYR A 507 -0.84 -2.09 4.57
C TYR A 507 0.35 -1.22 4.94
N PHE A 508 1.56 -1.68 4.62
CA PHE A 508 2.84 -1.03 4.89
C PHE A 508 3.67 -0.97 3.61
N ASP A 509 3.51 0.09 2.82
CA ASP A 509 4.35 0.37 1.65
C ASP A 509 5.37 1.46 2.01
N GLY A 510 6.67 1.11 1.98
CA GLY A 510 7.76 1.98 2.41
C GLY A 510 8.31 2.85 1.29
N LYS A 511 8.63 4.11 1.59
CA LYS A 511 9.32 5.04 0.66
C LYS A 511 10.06 6.13 1.43
N GLY A 512 11.12 6.66 0.81
CA GLY A 512 11.84 7.85 1.29
C GLY A 512 12.96 7.57 2.28
N GLN A 513 13.78 8.61 2.51
CA GLN A 513 14.86 8.66 3.50
C GLN A 513 14.76 9.99 4.27
N PRO A 514 14.37 9.96 5.56
CA PRO A 514 13.98 8.80 6.35
C PRO A 514 12.72 8.12 5.82
N GLY A 515 12.64 6.76 6.01
CA GLY A 515 11.53 5.95 5.52
C GLY A 515 10.19 6.36 6.11
N GLN A 516 9.16 6.40 5.28
CA GLN A 516 7.75 6.59 5.65
C GLN A 516 6.91 5.45 5.09
N VAL A 517 5.85 5.11 5.77
CA VAL A 517 4.91 4.05 5.37
C VAL A 517 3.60 4.66 4.89
N ASN A 518 3.04 4.13 3.82
CA ASN A 518 1.70 4.42 3.33
C ASN A 518 0.95 3.12 3.08
N ALA A 519 -0.35 3.11 3.31
CA ALA A 519 -1.20 2.00 2.93
C ALA A 519 -1.78 2.24 1.54
N VAL A 520 -1.77 1.22 0.69
CA VAL A 520 -2.19 1.34 -0.72
C VAL A 520 -2.97 0.11 -1.16
N SER A 521 -4.09 0.31 -1.85
CA SER A 521 -4.86 -0.76 -2.47
C SER A 521 -4.61 -0.87 -3.97
N HIS A 522 -4.75 -2.10 -4.46
CA HIS A 522 -4.73 -2.42 -5.88
C HIS A 522 -5.93 -3.30 -6.20
N GLY A 523 -6.86 -2.75 -6.95
CA GLY A 523 -7.97 -3.51 -7.47
C GLY A 523 -7.58 -4.27 -8.72
N ALA A 524 -8.11 -5.46 -8.86
CA ALA A 524 -7.93 -6.26 -10.06
C ALA A 524 -9.13 -7.15 -10.34
N VAL A 525 -9.21 -7.61 -11.56
CA VAL A 525 -10.02 -8.76 -12.00
C VAL A 525 -9.08 -9.91 -12.32
N PRO A 526 -9.53 -11.18 -12.33
CA PRO A 526 -8.68 -12.27 -12.78
C PRO A 526 -8.17 -12.02 -14.20
N ALA A 527 -6.92 -12.38 -14.45
CA ALA A 527 -6.34 -12.19 -15.77
C ALA A 527 -5.55 -13.42 -16.24
N LYS A 528 -5.59 -13.66 -17.57
CA LYS A 528 -4.87 -14.76 -18.22
C LYS A 528 -3.71 -14.21 -19.02
N PHE A 529 -2.55 -14.85 -18.83
CA PHE A 529 -1.29 -14.53 -19.50
C PHE A 529 -0.77 -15.77 -20.23
N LYS A 530 -0.29 -15.62 -21.46
CA LYS A 530 0.24 -16.73 -22.25
C LYS A 530 1.73 -16.90 -22.09
N GLN A 531 2.17 -18.17 -22.00
CA GLN A 531 3.56 -18.60 -22.14
C GLN A 531 4.53 -17.85 -21.20
N ILE A 532 4.16 -17.75 -19.93
CA ILE A 532 5.00 -17.15 -18.89
C ILE A 532 5.99 -18.17 -18.37
N ASN A 533 7.22 -17.73 -18.11
CA ASN A 533 8.28 -18.56 -17.53
C ASN A 533 7.98 -18.88 -16.06
N VAL A 534 7.92 -20.17 -15.76
CA VAL A 534 7.69 -20.69 -14.40
C VAL A 534 8.91 -21.46 -13.94
N ILE A 535 9.33 -21.22 -12.71
CA ILE A 535 10.44 -21.88 -12.06
C ILE A 535 9.96 -22.65 -10.82
N ASN A 536 10.76 -23.63 -10.41
CA ASN A 536 10.57 -24.36 -9.18
C ASN A 536 11.42 -23.73 -8.08
N THR A 537 10.78 -23.30 -6.99
CA THR A 537 11.45 -22.67 -5.83
C THR A 537 11.78 -23.67 -4.72
N GLY A 538 11.45 -24.94 -4.89
CA GLY A 538 11.73 -26.00 -3.92
C GLY A 538 13.23 -26.20 -3.75
N ARG A 539 13.67 -26.33 -2.49
CA ARG A 539 15.05 -26.69 -2.19
C ARG A 539 15.25 -28.18 -2.44
N LYS A 540 16.19 -28.53 -3.30
CA LYS A 540 16.74 -29.89 -3.29
C LYS A 540 17.59 -30.03 -2.03
N ALA A 541 17.24 -31.00 -1.20
CA ALA A 541 18.05 -31.37 -0.05
C ALA A 541 19.41 -31.93 -0.51
#